data_0102797b5d70b02ca7f092c330c7d77c
#
_entry.id   0102797b5d70b02ca7f092c330c7d77c
#
_cell.length_a   1.000
_cell.length_b   1.000
_cell.length_c   1.000
_cell.angle_alpha   90.00
_cell.angle_beta   90.00
_cell.angle_gamma   90.00
#
_symmetry.space_group_name_H-M   'P 1'
#
loop_
_entity.id
_entity.type
_entity.pdbx_description
1 polymer ?
#
loop_
_entity_poly.entity_id
_entity_poly.type
_entity_poly.pdbx_seq_one_letter_code
_entity_poly.pdbx_strand_id
1 'polypeptide(L)'
;NCCSLIQSNFHGFGSQVVPGNVGFALQNRGNLFALSQDHPNRLEPKKRPFHTIIPSLVTQDGKPVFVFGVMGGDMQPQGQVQVLVNWIDFGMNIQMAGDAARVRHEGSATPTGIPAEPLGGTIHYESGLPSQSVQELEKRGHVMKPSKASMGGYQGILIDWKRGVLEGATESRNDGLALGTDLPVSNR
;
A
#
# COMPACT_ATOMS: atom_id res chain seq x y z
N ASN A 1 -21.35 4.78 -6.52
CA ASN A 1 -20.68 4.43 -5.25
C ASN A 1 -19.26 3.93 -5.55
N CYS A 2 -18.28 4.30 -4.70
CA CYS A 2 -16.90 3.85 -4.79
C CYS A 2 -16.55 3.09 -3.51
N CYS A 3 -15.78 2.00 -3.64
CA CYS A 3 -15.33 1.22 -2.50
C CYS A 3 -13.87 0.78 -2.73
N SER A 4 -13.01 1.04 -1.77
CA SER A 4 -11.68 0.42 -1.68
C SER A 4 -11.68 -0.47 -0.44
N LEU A 5 -11.59 -1.78 -0.63
CA LEU A 5 -11.69 -2.78 0.44
C LEU A 5 -10.39 -3.53 0.59
N ILE A 6 -9.87 -3.59 1.80
CA ILE A 6 -8.72 -4.42 2.16
C ILE A 6 -9.09 -5.30 3.34
N GLN A 7 -8.74 -6.58 3.27
CA GLN A 7 -8.88 -7.53 4.35
C GLN A 7 -7.53 -8.17 4.68
N SER A 8 -7.20 -8.26 5.96
CA SER A 8 -5.94 -8.85 6.43
C SER A 8 -6.02 -9.20 7.90
N ASN A 9 -5.39 -10.29 8.29
CA ASN A 9 -5.15 -10.65 9.69
C ASN A 9 -3.84 -10.04 10.24
N PHE A 10 -3.13 -9.24 9.47
CA PHE A 10 -1.80 -8.68 9.68
C PHE A 10 -0.70 -9.73 9.40
N HIS A 11 -0.31 -10.58 10.34
CA HIS A 11 0.55 -11.74 10.04
C HIS A 11 -0.27 -12.89 9.45
N GLY A 12 0.34 -13.81 8.75
CA GLY A 12 -0.26 -14.88 7.95
C GLY A 12 -1.58 -15.44 8.49
N PHE A 13 -1.58 -16.22 9.57
CA PHE A 13 -2.79 -16.72 10.22
C PHE A 13 -3.28 -15.85 11.40
N GLY A 14 -2.86 -14.59 11.46
CA GLY A 14 -3.22 -13.66 12.54
C GLY A 14 -2.74 -14.15 13.89
N SER A 15 -3.61 -14.14 14.89
CA SER A 15 -3.32 -14.61 16.25
C SER A 15 -3.34 -16.13 16.39
N GLN A 16 -3.77 -16.87 15.36
CA GLN A 16 -4.04 -18.32 15.41
C GLN A 16 -5.17 -18.72 16.40
N VAL A 17 -5.86 -17.76 16.96
CA VAL A 17 -7.01 -17.99 17.85
C VAL A 17 -8.30 -17.90 17.04
N VAL A 18 -9.08 -18.97 17.01
CA VAL A 18 -10.43 -19.04 16.45
C VAL A 18 -11.42 -19.03 17.61
N PRO A 19 -12.14 -17.94 17.88
CA PRO A 19 -13.09 -17.90 18.99
C PRO A 19 -14.40 -18.58 18.63
N GLY A 20 -14.85 -19.48 19.50
CA GLY A 20 -16.14 -20.16 19.35
C GLY A 20 -16.30 -20.83 17.96
N ASN A 21 -17.43 -20.55 17.31
CA ASN A 21 -17.81 -21.16 16.02
C ASN A 21 -17.75 -20.15 14.85
N VAL A 22 -16.91 -19.11 14.90
CA VAL A 22 -16.89 -18.05 13.87
C VAL A 22 -16.20 -18.47 12.56
N GLY A 23 -15.39 -19.55 12.56
CA GLY A 23 -14.76 -20.09 11.35
C GLY A 23 -13.58 -19.27 10.80
N PHE A 24 -13.06 -18.27 11.51
CA PHE A 24 -11.88 -17.50 11.10
C PHE A 24 -10.98 -17.16 12.30
N ALA A 25 -9.69 -16.97 12.03
CA ALA A 25 -8.73 -16.56 13.05
C ALA A 25 -8.81 -15.04 13.30
N LEU A 26 -8.63 -14.62 14.55
CA LEU A 26 -8.54 -13.20 14.90
C LEU A 26 -7.24 -12.59 14.35
N GLN A 27 -7.32 -11.34 13.96
CA GLN A 27 -6.15 -10.56 13.59
C GLN A 27 -5.21 -10.32 14.78
N ASN A 28 -3.93 -10.07 14.54
CA ASN A 28 -2.91 -9.91 15.58
C ASN A 28 -2.22 -8.54 15.60
N ARG A 29 -2.91 -7.46 15.18
CA ARG A 29 -2.35 -6.09 15.20
C ARG A 29 -2.02 -5.58 16.60
N GLY A 30 -2.56 -6.20 17.65
CA GLY A 30 -2.17 -5.92 19.03
C GLY A 30 -0.67 -6.05 19.28
N ASN A 31 0.04 -6.86 18.47
CA ASN A 31 1.50 -6.99 18.50
C ASN A 31 2.24 -5.68 18.14
N LEU A 32 1.55 -4.69 17.60
CA LEU A 32 2.13 -3.40 17.23
C LEU A 32 2.09 -2.36 18.34
N PHE A 33 1.47 -2.64 19.50
CA PHE A 33 1.57 -1.74 20.64
C PHE A 33 3.00 -1.70 21.18
N ALA A 34 3.42 -0.51 21.60
CA ALA A 34 4.65 -0.35 22.37
C ALA A 34 4.41 -0.77 23.82
N LEU A 35 5.41 -1.42 24.42
CA LEU A 35 5.36 -1.81 25.85
C LEU A 35 5.92 -0.73 26.78
N SER A 36 6.63 0.27 26.24
CA SER A 36 7.11 1.43 26.98
C SER A 36 5.94 2.31 27.42
N GLN A 37 5.91 2.67 28.71
CA GLN A 37 4.84 3.51 29.28
C GLN A 37 4.83 4.94 28.72
N ASP A 38 5.97 5.46 28.27
CA ASP A 38 6.11 6.82 27.75
C ASP A 38 5.83 6.92 26.24
N HIS A 39 5.58 5.77 25.58
CA HIS A 39 5.38 5.77 24.14
C HIS A 39 3.92 6.12 23.78
N PRO A 40 3.66 7.01 22.78
CA PRO A 40 2.31 7.39 22.39
C PRO A 40 1.43 6.19 21.98
N ASN A 41 2.03 5.14 21.41
CA ASN A 41 1.35 3.91 21.01
C ASN A 41 1.44 2.80 22.09
N ARG A 42 1.57 3.15 23.36
CA ARG A 42 1.62 2.16 24.45
C ARG A 42 0.33 1.34 24.54
N LEU A 43 0.45 0.12 25.03
CA LEU A 43 -0.69 -0.76 25.27
C LEU A 43 -1.56 -0.19 26.40
N GLU A 44 -2.82 0.10 26.09
CA GLU A 44 -3.82 0.63 27.04
C GLU A 44 -5.20 0.01 26.78
N PRO A 45 -6.06 -0.10 27.81
CA PRO A 45 -7.44 -0.50 27.62
C PRO A 45 -8.20 0.45 26.66
N LYS A 46 -9.08 -0.11 25.84
CA LYS A 46 -9.94 0.62 24.88
C LYS A 46 -9.18 1.39 23.79
N LYS A 47 -7.90 1.18 23.65
CA LYS A 47 -7.08 1.79 22.62
C LYS A 47 -7.02 0.92 21.37
N ARG A 48 -7.12 1.55 20.19
CA ARG A 48 -6.95 0.86 18.91
C ARG A 48 -5.47 0.59 18.66
N PRO A 49 -5.10 -0.60 18.15
CA PRO A 49 -3.73 -0.86 17.70
C PRO A 49 -3.37 0.02 16.49
N PHE A 50 -2.08 0.17 16.24
CA PHE A 50 -1.58 0.81 15.01
C PHE A 50 -2.23 0.16 13.78
N HIS A 51 -2.77 0.99 12.89
CA HIS A 51 -3.49 0.52 11.71
C HIS A 51 -2.54 0.21 10.57
N THR A 52 -2.74 -0.93 9.88
CA THR A 52 -1.79 -1.48 8.90
C THR A 52 -2.39 -1.68 7.51
N ILE A 53 -3.62 -1.28 7.27
CA ILE A 53 -4.29 -1.37 5.96
C ILE A 53 -4.78 0.00 5.53
N ILE A 54 -4.57 0.33 4.24
CA ILE A 54 -4.71 1.68 3.73
C ILE A 54 -5.49 1.66 2.41
N PRO A 55 -6.82 1.41 2.43
CA PRO A 55 -7.65 1.59 1.25
C PRO A 55 -7.71 3.07 0.89
N SER A 56 -7.59 3.41 -0.41
CA SER A 56 -7.40 4.79 -0.84
C SER A 56 -8.43 5.24 -1.86
N LEU A 57 -8.74 6.53 -1.80
CA LEU A 57 -9.61 7.23 -2.72
C LEU A 57 -9.02 8.61 -3.01
N VAL A 58 -8.88 8.96 -4.29
CA VAL A 58 -8.53 10.32 -4.71
C VAL A 58 -9.80 11.05 -5.14
N THR A 59 -9.94 12.28 -4.67
CA THR A 59 -11.02 13.18 -5.09
C THR A 59 -10.44 14.43 -5.74
N GLN A 60 -11.15 14.95 -6.73
CA GLN A 60 -10.87 16.23 -7.35
C GLN A 60 -12.18 17.04 -7.39
N ASP A 61 -12.16 18.26 -6.88
CA ASP A 61 -13.33 19.14 -6.78
C ASP A 61 -14.55 18.46 -6.13
N GLY A 62 -14.29 17.69 -5.06
CA GLY A 62 -15.32 16.97 -4.31
C GLY A 62 -15.85 15.70 -4.99
N LYS A 63 -15.35 15.33 -6.16
CA LYS A 63 -15.76 14.11 -6.89
C LYS A 63 -14.67 13.03 -6.81
N PRO A 64 -15.04 11.75 -6.63
CA PRO A 64 -14.07 10.67 -6.71
C PRO A 64 -13.52 10.55 -8.13
N VAL A 65 -12.20 10.45 -8.27
CA VAL A 65 -11.54 10.27 -9.58
C VAL A 65 -10.72 9.00 -9.64
N PHE A 66 -10.20 8.50 -8.51
CA PHE A 66 -9.41 7.28 -8.52
C PHE A 66 -9.60 6.50 -7.22
N VAL A 67 -10.02 5.25 -7.33
CA VAL A 67 -10.13 4.28 -6.23
C VAL A 67 -9.03 3.26 -6.40
N PHE A 68 -8.14 3.12 -5.42
CA PHE A 68 -7.00 2.24 -5.58
C PHE A 68 -6.44 1.75 -4.24
N GLY A 69 -5.48 0.87 -4.31
CA GLY A 69 -4.70 0.43 -3.17
C GLY A 69 -3.43 -0.28 -3.59
N VAL A 70 -2.44 -0.25 -2.71
CA VAL A 70 -1.23 -1.05 -2.83
C VAL A 70 -1.09 -1.85 -1.54
N MET A 71 -1.25 -3.17 -1.60
CA MET A 71 -1.01 -4.05 -0.47
C MET A 71 0.50 -4.33 -0.32
N GLY A 72 0.96 -4.87 0.82
CA GLY A 72 2.36 -5.29 0.98
C GLY A 72 3.06 -4.79 2.25
N GLY A 73 2.39 -4.79 3.40
CA GLY A 73 3.00 -4.36 4.67
C GLY A 73 3.47 -2.91 4.62
N ASP A 74 4.72 -2.65 4.98
CA ASP A 74 5.32 -1.30 5.01
C ASP A 74 5.50 -0.68 3.61
N MET A 75 5.28 -1.46 2.57
CA MET A 75 5.22 -0.96 1.19
C MET A 75 3.94 -0.16 0.92
N GLN A 76 2.86 -0.37 1.66
CA GLN A 76 1.57 0.25 1.38
C GLN A 76 1.63 1.77 1.26
N PRO A 77 2.10 2.55 2.25
CA PRO A 77 2.17 4.01 2.11
C PRO A 77 3.13 4.44 1.00
N GLN A 78 4.26 3.78 0.90
CA GLN A 78 5.30 4.12 -0.08
C GLN A 78 4.86 3.81 -1.52
N GLY A 79 4.25 2.64 -1.75
CA GLY A 79 3.77 2.22 -3.06
C GLY A 79 2.59 3.07 -3.55
N GLN A 80 1.69 3.46 -2.65
CA GLN A 80 0.58 4.35 -3.01
C GLN A 80 1.07 5.72 -3.46
N VAL A 81 2.04 6.31 -2.76
CA VAL A 81 2.66 7.58 -3.17
C VAL A 81 3.33 7.45 -4.53
N GLN A 82 4.08 6.38 -4.77
CA GLN A 82 4.74 6.15 -6.07
C GLN A 82 3.73 6.02 -7.21
N VAL A 83 2.63 5.29 -7.01
CA VAL A 83 1.55 5.19 -8.02
C VAL A 83 0.94 6.57 -8.31
N LEU A 84 0.67 7.37 -7.29
CA LEU A 84 0.11 8.72 -7.46
C LEU A 84 1.07 9.65 -8.19
N VAL A 85 2.35 9.67 -7.83
CA VAL A 85 3.39 10.46 -8.49
C VAL A 85 3.53 10.05 -9.95
N ASN A 86 3.55 8.75 -10.25
CA ASN A 86 3.62 8.24 -11.60
C ASN A 86 2.41 8.68 -12.45
N TRP A 87 1.22 8.63 -11.86
CA TRP A 87 0.00 9.04 -12.55
C TRP A 87 -0.11 10.56 -12.71
N ILE A 88 0.09 11.34 -11.62
CA ILE A 88 -0.17 12.78 -11.60
C ILE A 88 1.00 13.58 -12.18
N ASP A 89 2.23 13.31 -11.73
CA ASP A 89 3.40 14.13 -12.05
C ASP A 89 4.08 13.67 -13.35
N PHE A 90 4.11 12.36 -13.60
CA PHE A 90 4.70 11.80 -14.81
C PHE A 90 3.69 11.49 -15.91
N GLY A 91 2.39 11.70 -15.69
CA GLY A 91 1.36 11.53 -16.71
C GLY A 91 1.18 10.09 -17.21
N MET A 92 1.61 9.10 -16.45
CA MET A 92 1.42 7.70 -16.81
C MET A 92 -0.08 7.34 -16.73
N ASN A 93 -0.55 6.44 -17.62
CA ASN A 93 -1.85 5.82 -17.39
C ASN A 93 -1.80 4.94 -16.13
N ILE A 94 -2.97 4.60 -15.58
CA ILE A 94 -3.04 3.90 -14.29
C ILE A 94 -2.44 2.47 -14.32
N GLN A 95 -2.40 1.81 -15.48
CA GLN A 95 -1.72 0.52 -15.64
C GLN A 95 -0.20 0.71 -15.58
N MET A 96 0.35 1.64 -16.36
CA MET A 96 1.78 1.96 -16.33
C MET A 96 2.24 2.44 -14.96
N ALA A 97 1.43 3.27 -14.28
CA ALA A 97 1.72 3.76 -12.94
C ALA A 97 1.81 2.63 -11.91
N GLY A 98 0.97 1.61 -12.06
CA GLY A 98 0.99 0.40 -11.23
C GLY A 98 2.16 -0.54 -11.53
N ASP A 99 2.50 -0.73 -12.82
CA ASP A 99 3.57 -1.64 -13.26
C ASP A 99 4.98 -1.05 -13.12
N ALA A 100 5.12 0.27 -13.00
CA ALA A 100 6.42 0.93 -12.86
C ALA A 100 7.23 0.36 -11.70
N ALA A 101 8.55 0.27 -11.91
CA ALA A 101 9.48 -0.23 -10.89
C ALA A 101 9.39 0.59 -9.61
N ARG A 102 9.32 -0.10 -8.47
CA ARG A 102 9.15 0.51 -7.15
C ARG A 102 10.43 0.49 -6.33
N VAL A 103 10.46 1.39 -5.37
CA VAL A 103 11.46 1.43 -4.30
C VAL A 103 10.75 1.29 -2.95
N ARG A 104 11.45 0.70 -1.97
CA ARG A 104 11.01 0.60 -0.59
C ARG A 104 12.12 0.99 0.36
N HIS A 105 11.86 1.97 1.19
CA HIS A 105 12.76 2.34 2.28
C HIS A 105 12.50 1.46 3.51
N GLU A 106 13.58 0.99 4.12
CA GLU A 106 13.60 0.31 5.42
C GLU A 106 14.53 1.06 6.37
N GLY A 107 14.25 0.99 7.67
CA GLY A 107 15.03 1.68 8.71
C GLY A 107 14.32 2.87 9.35
N SER A 108 13.05 3.10 9.05
CA SER A 108 12.20 4.06 9.79
C SER A 108 11.88 3.56 11.19
N ALA A 109 11.53 4.48 12.10
CA ALA A 109 11.03 4.14 13.42
C ALA A 109 9.78 3.26 13.32
N THR A 110 9.64 2.31 14.24
CA THR A 110 8.50 1.37 14.25
C THR A 110 7.40 1.82 15.22
N PRO A 111 6.15 1.39 15.02
CA PRO A 111 5.07 1.67 15.95
C PRO A 111 5.27 1.06 17.35
N THR A 112 6.15 0.06 17.49
CA THR A 112 6.51 -0.58 18.76
C THR A 112 7.54 0.21 19.58
N GLY A 113 8.07 1.31 19.03
CA GLY A 113 9.03 2.19 19.69
C GLY A 113 10.50 1.90 19.37
N ILE A 114 10.80 1.03 18.40
CA ILE A 114 12.16 0.89 17.90
C ILE A 114 12.50 2.15 17.10
N PRO A 115 13.59 2.88 17.44
CA PRO A 115 13.96 4.11 16.74
C PRO A 115 14.40 3.82 15.30
N ALA A 116 14.40 4.88 14.47
CA ALA A 116 14.95 4.80 13.13
C ALA A 116 16.45 4.48 13.14
N GLU A 117 16.93 3.86 12.07
CA GLU A 117 18.37 3.61 11.88
C GLU A 117 19.15 4.92 11.77
N PRO A 118 20.30 5.05 12.45
CA PRO A 118 21.06 6.30 12.54
C PRO A 118 21.49 6.89 11.20
N LEU A 119 21.72 6.04 10.20
CA LEU A 119 22.18 6.44 8.85
C LEU A 119 21.06 6.50 7.80
N GLY A 120 19.80 6.61 8.24
CA GLY A 120 18.68 6.77 7.32
C GLY A 120 18.22 5.47 6.63
N GLY A 121 18.77 4.33 7.00
CA GLY A 121 18.31 3.01 6.52
C GLY A 121 18.72 2.66 5.08
N THR A 122 17.95 1.77 4.46
CA THR A 122 18.25 1.18 3.14
C THR A 122 17.09 1.35 2.19
N ILE A 123 17.37 1.69 0.94
CA ILE A 123 16.40 1.71 -0.16
C ILE A 123 16.53 0.42 -0.97
N HIS A 124 15.53 -0.43 -0.90
CA HIS A 124 15.39 -1.59 -1.77
C HIS A 124 14.70 -1.18 -3.06
N TYR A 125 15.16 -1.70 -4.21
CA TYR A 125 14.61 -1.34 -5.51
C TYR A 125 14.38 -2.56 -6.41
N GLU A 126 13.40 -2.47 -7.30
CA GLU A 126 13.12 -3.48 -8.31
C GLU A 126 14.04 -3.35 -9.52
N SER A 127 14.27 -4.44 -10.24
CA SER A 127 15.17 -4.54 -11.38
C SER A 127 14.85 -3.59 -12.55
N GLY A 128 13.60 -3.10 -12.62
CA GLY A 128 13.18 -2.11 -13.62
C GLY A 128 13.62 -0.68 -13.33
N LEU A 129 14.25 -0.40 -12.17
CA LEU A 129 14.77 0.94 -11.88
C LEU A 129 16.03 1.20 -12.72
N PRO A 130 16.13 2.34 -13.45
CA PRO A 130 17.30 2.63 -14.27
C PRO A 130 18.59 2.66 -13.46
N SER A 131 19.64 2.00 -13.95
CA SER A 131 20.94 1.92 -13.26
C SER A 131 21.56 3.31 -13.00
N GLN A 132 21.34 4.25 -13.88
CA GLN A 132 21.77 5.64 -13.70
C GLN A 132 21.09 6.29 -12.49
N SER A 133 19.79 6.03 -12.28
CA SER A 133 19.06 6.54 -11.12
C SER A 133 19.59 5.94 -9.82
N VAL A 134 19.91 4.64 -9.81
CA VAL A 134 20.52 3.98 -8.65
C VAL A 134 21.87 4.64 -8.31
N GLN A 135 22.76 4.78 -9.30
CA GLN A 135 24.09 5.40 -9.12
C GLN A 135 23.99 6.86 -8.61
N GLU A 136 23.02 7.61 -9.12
CA GLU A 136 22.82 9.00 -8.69
C GLU A 136 22.33 9.10 -7.23
N LEU A 137 21.46 8.18 -6.82
CA LEU A 137 21.00 8.09 -5.43
C LEU A 137 22.14 7.66 -4.49
N GLU A 138 22.99 6.71 -4.91
CA GLU A 138 24.20 6.31 -4.15
C GLU A 138 25.16 7.48 -3.98
N LYS A 139 25.41 8.29 -5.02
CA LYS A 139 26.24 9.51 -4.94
C LYS A 139 25.66 10.54 -3.95
N ARG A 140 24.36 10.57 -3.77
CA ARG A 140 23.68 11.42 -2.78
C ARG A 140 23.70 10.84 -1.36
N GLY A 141 24.34 9.68 -1.16
CA GLY A 141 24.52 9.04 0.14
C GLY A 141 23.44 8.02 0.52
N HIS A 142 22.55 7.66 -0.40
CA HIS A 142 21.58 6.60 -0.14
C HIS A 142 22.22 5.21 -0.26
N VAL A 143 21.84 4.31 0.66
CA VAL A 143 22.22 2.90 0.57
C VAL A 143 21.20 2.18 -0.30
N MET A 144 21.61 1.80 -1.51
CA MET A 144 20.74 1.16 -2.51
C MET A 144 20.98 -0.36 -2.54
N LYS A 145 19.89 -1.16 -2.50
CA LYS A 145 19.98 -2.62 -2.62
C LYS A 145 18.91 -3.17 -3.57
N PRO A 146 19.25 -4.08 -4.50
CA PRO A 146 18.25 -4.73 -5.33
C PRO A 146 17.33 -5.59 -4.45
N SER A 147 16.04 -5.52 -4.69
CA SER A 147 15.05 -6.35 -4.00
C SER A 147 14.89 -7.71 -4.67
N LYS A 148 14.76 -8.75 -3.85
CA LYS A 148 14.32 -10.09 -4.30
C LYS A 148 12.87 -10.38 -3.96
N ALA A 149 12.22 -9.50 -3.20
CA ALA A 149 10.84 -9.64 -2.76
C ALA A 149 9.93 -8.74 -3.60
N SER A 150 8.67 -9.17 -3.75
CA SER A 150 7.63 -8.35 -4.34
C SER A 150 7.44 -7.05 -3.54
N MET A 151 7.27 -5.93 -4.24
CA MET A 151 7.02 -4.61 -3.65
C MET A 151 5.54 -4.25 -3.67
N GLY A 152 4.74 -5.13 -3.11
CA GLY A 152 3.30 -4.95 -2.96
C GLY A 152 2.51 -5.33 -4.21
N GLY A 153 1.21 -5.20 -4.13
CA GLY A 153 0.25 -5.47 -5.21
C GLY A 153 -0.71 -4.31 -5.38
N TYR A 154 -0.83 -3.80 -6.59
CA TYR A 154 -1.66 -2.67 -6.93
C TYR A 154 -2.93 -3.11 -7.64
N GLN A 155 -4.05 -2.46 -7.28
CA GLN A 155 -5.32 -2.53 -7.97
C GLN A 155 -5.91 -1.11 -8.02
N GLY A 156 -6.52 -0.74 -9.14
CA GLY A 156 -7.06 0.60 -9.27
C GLY A 156 -8.19 0.71 -10.28
N ILE A 157 -9.10 1.67 -10.04
CA ILE A 157 -10.16 2.06 -10.95
C ILE A 157 -10.16 3.59 -11.06
N LEU A 158 -9.88 4.09 -12.25
CA LEU A 158 -9.99 5.50 -12.59
C LEU A 158 -11.40 5.81 -13.11
N ILE A 159 -11.96 6.93 -12.71
CA ILE A 159 -13.25 7.40 -13.16
C ILE A 159 -13.04 8.57 -14.11
N ASP A 160 -13.20 8.34 -15.40
CA ASP A 160 -13.18 9.40 -16.39
C ASP A 160 -14.59 10.00 -16.52
N TRP A 161 -14.84 11.05 -15.77
CA TRP A 161 -16.11 11.76 -15.77
C TRP A 161 -16.43 12.44 -17.11
N LYS A 162 -15.40 12.78 -17.90
CA LYS A 162 -15.59 13.44 -19.19
C LYS A 162 -16.08 12.46 -20.25
N ARG A 163 -15.54 11.24 -20.27
CA ARG A 163 -15.91 10.17 -21.19
C ARG A 163 -17.05 9.29 -20.64
N GLY A 164 -17.34 9.37 -19.34
CA GLY A 164 -18.33 8.54 -18.68
C GLY A 164 -17.94 7.07 -18.58
N VAL A 165 -16.62 6.78 -18.49
CA VAL A 165 -16.10 5.41 -18.44
C VAL A 165 -15.29 5.16 -17.18
N LEU A 166 -15.17 3.89 -16.81
CA LEU A 166 -14.27 3.40 -15.78
C LEU A 166 -13.08 2.70 -16.45
N GLU A 167 -11.88 3.05 -16.02
CA GLU A 167 -10.64 2.39 -16.45
C GLU A 167 -10.12 1.55 -15.30
N GLY A 168 -10.09 0.23 -15.45
CA GLY A 168 -9.55 -0.69 -14.45
C GLY A 168 -8.10 -1.04 -14.74
N ALA A 169 -7.30 -1.16 -13.69
CA ALA A 169 -5.91 -1.61 -13.78
C ALA A 169 -5.57 -2.60 -12.66
N THR A 170 -4.77 -3.60 -13.01
CA THR A 170 -4.20 -4.58 -12.10
C THR A 170 -2.75 -4.80 -12.49
N GLU A 171 -1.86 -4.83 -11.52
CA GLU A 171 -0.43 -4.95 -11.80
C GLU A 171 0.02 -6.41 -11.91
N SER A 172 1.23 -6.63 -12.45
CA SER A 172 1.76 -7.96 -12.79
C SER A 172 2.45 -8.71 -11.63
N ARG A 173 2.68 -8.07 -10.45
CA ARG A 173 3.42 -8.69 -9.33
C ARG A 173 2.62 -9.74 -8.57
N ASN A 174 1.29 -9.63 -8.61
CA ASN A 174 0.36 -10.52 -7.93
C ASN A 174 -0.80 -10.87 -8.86
N ASP A 175 -1.50 -11.96 -8.54
CA ASP A 175 -2.74 -12.30 -9.21
C ASP A 175 -3.80 -11.25 -8.91
N GLY A 176 -4.43 -10.76 -9.94
CA GLY A 176 -5.49 -9.78 -9.85
C GLY A 176 -6.22 -9.66 -11.18
N LEU A 177 -7.40 -9.05 -11.17
CA LEU A 177 -8.19 -8.92 -12.38
C LEU A 177 -9.01 -7.63 -12.33
N ALA A 178 -8.88 -6.81 -13.38
CA ALA A 178 -9.76 -5.69 -13.62
C ALA A 178 -10.93 -6.17 -14.48
N LEU A 179 -12.13 -6.19 -13.91
CA LEU A 179 -13.34 -6.67 -14.58
C LEU A 179 -14.40 -5.58 -14.64
N GLY A 180 -15.03 -5.45 -15.81
CA GLY A 180 -16.32 -4.81 -15.96
C GLY A 180 -17.47 -5.81 -15.76
N THR A 181 -18.63 -5.32 -15.41
CA THR A 181 -19.86 -6.14 -15.37
C THR A 181 -20.82 -5.64 -16.46
N ASP A 182 -21.36 -6.56 -17.22
CA ASP A 182 -22.43 -6.30 -18.21
C ASP A 182 -23.82 -6.22 -17.56
N LEU A 183 -23.89 -6.01 -16.26
CA LEU A 183 -25.17 -5.84 -15.58
C LEU A 183 -25.84 -4.55 -16.09
N PRO A 184 -27.07 -4.63 -16.61
CA PRO A 184 -27.79 -3.44 -17.03
C PRO A 184 -27.92 -2.48 -15.85
N VAL A 185 -27.46 -1.25 -16.03
CA VAL A 185 -27.68 -0.18 -15.05
C VAL A 185 -29.20 0.02 -14.97
N SER A 186 -29.81 -0.54 -13.93
CA SER A 186 -31.23 -0.23 -13.69
C SER A 186 -31.31 1.27 -13.42
N ASN A 187 -31.94 2.01 -14.33
CA ASN A 187 -32.31 3.41 -14.10
C ASN A 187 -33.19 3.45 -12.84
N ARG A 188 -32.62 3.85 -11.71
CA ARG A 188 -33.34 4.26 -10.51
C ARG A 188 -33.22 5.76 -10.35
#